data_569347fe45d7dcf1f7fa45ed07f5df2d
#
_entry.id   569347fe45d7dcf1f7fa45ed07f5df2d
#
_cell.length_a   1.000
_cell.length_b   1.000
_cell.length_c   1.000
_cell.angle_alpha   90.00
_cell.angle_beta   90.00
_cell.angle_gamma   90.00
#
_symmetry.space_group_name_H-M   'P 1'
#
loop_
_entity.id
_entity.type
_entity.pdbx_description
1 polymer ?
#
loop_
_entity_poly.entity_id
_entity_poly.type
_entity_poly.pdbx_seq_one_letter_code
_entity_poly.pdbx_strand_id
1 'polypeptide(L)' 'MRSVIAVFVDNKYGVLARVTSLFMRKGFNIDTLTVGETDNPAYSRITITLN' A
#
# COMPACT_ATOMS: atom_id res chain seq x y z
N MET A 1 -14.87 8.55 8.59
CA MET A 1 -15.11 7.11 8.37
C MET A 1 -13.79 6.44 8.02
N ARG A 2 -13.51 5.30 8.64
CA ARG A 2 -12.27 4.57 8.39
C ARG A 2 -12.46 3.57 7.25
N SER A 3 -11.51 3.56 6.32
CA SER A 3 -11.53 2.64 5.19
C SER A 3 -10.25 1.83 5.15
N VAL A 4 -10.35 0.59 4.72
CA VAL A 4 -9.19 -0.29 4.57
C VAL A 4 -9.08 -0.69 3.10
N ILE A 5 -7.91 -0.49 2.53
CA ILE A 5 -7.64 -0.82 1.14
C ILE A 5 -6.46 -1.77 1.11
N ALA A 6 -6.62 -2.89 0.39
CA ALA A 6 -5.54 -3.84 0.18
C ALA A 6 -5.20 -3.87 -1.32
N VAL A 7 -3.93 -3.71 -1.64
CA VAL A 7 -3.45 -3.68 -3.02
C VAL A 7 -2.32 -4.69 -3.17
N PHE A 8 -2.38 -5.48 -4.23
CA PHE A 8 -1.30 -6.40 -4.57
C PHE A 8 -0.44 -5.76 -5.66
N VAL A 9 0.86 -5.69 -5.41
CA VAL A 9 1.80 -5.04 -6.32
C VAL A 9 3.03 -5.91 -6.52
N ASP A 10 3.76 -5.67 -7.60
CA ASP A 10 5.04 -6.33 -7.81
C ASP A 10 5.96 -6.02 -6.63
N ASN A 11 6.67 -7.05 -6.16
CA ASN A 11 7.57 -6.90 -5.03
C ASN A 11 8.89 -6.26 -5.46
N LYS A 12 8.79 -5.03 -5.93
CA LYS A 12 9.93 -4.21 -6.34
C LYS A 12 9.90 -2.92 -5.56
N TYR A 13 11.06 -2.51 -5.10
CA TYR A 13 11.17 -1.33 -4.25
C TYR A 13 10.56 -0.08 -4.89
N GLY A 14 10.85 0.15 -6.18
CA GLY A 14 10.32 1.32 -6.86
C GLY A 14 8.81 1.34 -6.97
N VAL A 15 8.19 0.16 -7.14
CA VAL A 15 6.73 0.07 -7.22
C VAL A 15 6.09 0.40 -5.88
N LEU A 16 6.64 -0.14 -4.79
CA LEU A 16 6.13 0.11 -3.45
C LEU A 16 6.20 1.60 -3.11
N ALA A 17 7.33 2.23 -3.43
CA ALA A 17 7.51 3.65 -3.16
C ALA A 17 6.53 4.49 -3.97
N ARG A 18 6.28 4.12 -5.23
CA ARG A 18 5.38 4.86 -6.11
C ARG A 18 3.94 4.80 -5.60
N VAL A 19 3.48 3.62 -5.20
CA VAL A 19 2.11 3.46 -4.70
C VAL A 19 1.90 4.31 -3.46
N THR A 20 2.84 4.24 -2.52
CA THR A 20 2.77 5.03 -1.30
C THR A 20 2.74 6.53 -1.60
N SER A 21 3.59 6.98 -2.53
CA SER A 21 3.64 8.39 -2.91
C SER A 21 2.33 8.86 -3.52
N LEU A 22 1.70 8.03 -4.35
CA LEU A 22 0.43 8.38 -4.98
C LEU A 22 -0.66 8.64 -3.95
N PHE A 23 -0.75 7.80 -2.92
CA PHE A 23 -1.74 8.01 -1.87
C PHE A 23 -1.48 9.30 -1.10
N MET A 24 -0.22 9.59 -0.82
CA MET A 24 0.13 10.82 -0.11
C MET A 24 -0.16 12.06 -0.94
N ARG A 25 0.11 12.01 -2.24
CA ARG A 25 -0.09 13.16 -3.12
C ARG A 25 -1.57 13.50 -3.32
N LYS A 26 -2.44 12.52 -3.22
CA LYS A 26 -3.88 12.76 -3.38
C LYS A 26 -4.53 13.29 -2.10
N GLY A 27 -3.75 13.52 -1.07
CA GLY A 27 -4.27 14.12 0.14
C GLY A 27 -5.07 13.18 1.03
N PHE A 28 -4.93 11.88 0.84
CA PHE A 28 -5.56 10.92 1.73
C PHE A 28 -4.91 10.96 3.10
N ASN A 29 -5.73 10.93 4.13
CA ASN A 29 -5.24 10.90 5.49
C ASN A 29 -4.98 9.44 5.90
N ILE A 30 -3.76 9.00 5.67
CA ILE A 30 -3.37 7.61 5.95
C ILE A 30 -3.17 7.43 7.44
N ASP A 31 -3.91 6.51 8.02
CA ASP A 31 -3.81 6.17 9.43
C ASP A 31 -2.68 5.15 9.65
N THR A 32 -2.73 4.04 8.89
CA THR A 32 -1.67 3.02 8.94
C THR A 32 -1.33 2.54 7.55
N LEU A 33 -0.09 2.07 7.40
CA LEU A 33 0.37 1.46 6.16
C LEU A 33 1.21 0.25 6.51
N THR A 34 0.83 -0.90 5.97
CA THR A 34 1.53 -2.15 6.24
C THR A 34 1.86 -2.82 4.91
N VAL A 35 3.10 -3.29 4.79
CA VAL A 35 3.53 -4.06 3.62
C VAL A 35 3.83 -5.47 4.09
N GLY A 36 3.20 -6.45 3.44
CA GLY A 36 3.37 -7.84 3.81
C GLY A 36 3.68 -8.73 2.63
N GLU A 37 4.31 -9.85 2.91
CA GLU A 37 4.58 -10.85 1.89
C GLU A 37 3.31 -11.61 1.58
N THR A 38 3.26 -12.16 0.34
CA THR A 38 2.17 -13.03 -0.09
C THR A 38 2.74 -14.43 -0.30
N ASP A 39 1.87 -15.37 -0.66
CA ASP A 39 2.30 -16.73 -1.00
C ASP A 39 3.22 -16.73 -2.22
N ASN A 40 3.10 -15.74 -3.08
CA ASN A 40 3.93 -15.59 -4.26
C ASN A 40 5.02 -14.54 -3.97
N PRO A 41 6.30 -14.94 -3.94
CA PRO A 41 7.38 -13.99 -3.61
C PRO A 41 7.56 -12.86 -4.63
N ALA A 42 6.93 -12.97 -5.80
CA ALA A 42 6.98 -11.90 -6.80
C ALA A 42 6.06 -10.73 -6.46
N TYR A 43 5.15 -10.90 -5.50
CA TYR A 43 4.17 -9.87 -5.15
C TYR A 43 4.17 -9.57 -3.66
N SER A 44 3.82 -8.32 -3.35
CA SER A 44 3.60 -7.89 -1.97
C SER A 44 2.20 -7.34 -1.84
N ARG A 45 1.66 -7.42 -0.63
CA ARG A 45 0.37 -6.83 -0.31
C ARG A 45 0.60 -5.56 0.51
N ILE A 46 0.02 -4.47 0.04
CA ILE A 46 0.03 -3.22 0.78
C ILE A 46 -1.36 -3.02 1.37
N THR A 47 -1.44 -2.92 2.68
CA THR A 47 -2.70 -2.65 3.37
C THR A 47 -2.65 -1.23 3.91
N ILE A 48 -3.61 -0.41 3.51
CA ILE A 48 -3.67 1.01 3.87
C ILE A 48 -4.97 1.26 4.60
N THR A 49 -4.88 1.83 5.79
CA THR A 49 -6.04 2.27 6.54
C THR A 49 -6.13 3.77 6.42
N LEU A 50 -7.27 4.25 5.96
CA LEU A 50 -7.54 5.67 5.76
C LEU A 50 -8.58 6.13 6.77
N ASN A 51 -8.43 7.36 7.20
CA ASN A 51 -9.38 7.95 8.12
C ASN A 51 -10.25 8.97 7.42
#